data_21ba9e3fe56f33fca1d619f86497328d
#
_entry.id   21ba9e3fe56f33fca1d619f86497328d
#
_cell.length_a   1.000
_cell.length_b   1.000
_cell.length_c   1.000
_cell.angle_alpha   90.00
_cell.angle_beta   90.00
_cell.angle_gamma   90.00
#
_symmetry.space_group_name_H-M   'P 1'
#
loop_
_entity.id
_entity.type
_entity.pdbx_description
1 polymer ?
#
loop_
_entity_poly.entity_id
_entity_poly.type
_entity_poly.pdbx_seq_one_letter_code
_entity_poly.pdbx_strand_id
1 'polypeptide(L)'
;MIVSCGEALIDFMPISVDGTPAYRPFPGGSPFNVAIGLGRLGAPTGFLSRISTDFFGDLLMQTLAENGVDARYVKRATDPSMLAFVSHRHDSEPQYAFFANGAADRNITEHDLPASLDESVACLHLGLGAISTQAEPAASTFEALLKRESKRRVLVIDPNVRPNLVKDRVTARARLESWVSLCDIVKVSRADFDWLYPDRSIEESAAAWRDLGPKLVVMTLGADGAMALLDGTKVAVPGRKIGVVDTVGAGDSFHSALLAGLNEHGLLTRDRLAKLDVGVLKTLLDRAVAAAAITCSRAGANPPTKRELDEALGAA
;
A
#
# COMPACT_ATOMS: atom_id res chain seq x y z
N MET A 1 -9.25 3.26 -14.20
CA MET A 1 -9.27 3.57 -12.75
C MET A 1 -8.49 2.51 -11.99
N ILE A 2 -7.75 2.90 -10.93
CA ILE A 2 -7.11 2.00 -9.97
C ILE A 2 -7.97 1.98 -8.71
N VAL A 3 -8.33 0.81 -8.19
CA VAL A 3 -9.05 0.69 -6.91
C VAL A 3 -8.10 0.12 -5.86
N SER A 4 -7.80 0.92 -4.84
CA SER A 4 -7.04 0.46 -3.67
C SER A 4 -7.99 -0.20 -2.67
N CYS A 5 -7.61 -1.37 -2.18
CA CYS A 5 -8.44 -2.23 -1.34
C CYS A 5 -7.72 -2.55 -0.04
N GLY A 6 -8.43 -2.50 1.08
CA GLY A 6 -7.89 -2.93 2.37
C GLY A 6 -8.29 -2.03 3.52
N GLU A 7 -7.40 -1.85 4.48
CA GLU A 7 -7.66 -1.14 5.72
C GLU A 7 -7.75 0.38 5.56
N ALA A 8 -8.52 0.99 6.48
CA ALA A 8 -8.54 2.43 6.72
C ALA A 8 -8.63 2.66 8.24
N LEU A 9 -7.68 3.36 8.79
CA LEU A 9 -7.53 3.51 10.25
C LEU A 9 -7.13 4.95 10.64
N ILE A 10 -7.08 5.21 11.93
CA ILE A 10 -6.56 6.46 12.47
C ILE A 10 -5.27 6.19 13.23
N ASP A 11 -4.17 6.78 12.75
CA ASP A 11 -2.89 6.78 13.45
C ASP A 11 -2.85 7.93 14.46
N PHE A 12 -2.69 7.59 15.75
CA PHE A 12 -2.48 8.54 16.83
C PHE A 12 -0.99 8.77 17.04
N MET A 13 -0.49 9.86 16.49
CA MET A 13 0.93 10.24 16.60
C MET A 13 1.17 11.03 17.89
N PRO A 14 2.23 10.71 18.66
CA PRO A 14 2.55 11.44 19.89
C PRO A 14 2.97 12.87 19.58
N ILE A 15 2.42 13.80 20.34
CA ILE A 15 2.78 15.22 20.34
C ILE A 15 2.98 15.70 21.76
N SER A 16 3.52 16.91 21.94
CA SER A 16 3.54 17.60 23.21
C SER A 16 2.74 18.89 23.09
N VAL A 17 1.81 19.13 24.02
CA VAL A 17 1.05 20.35 24.13
C VAL A 17 1.36 20.95 25.51
N ASP A 18 2.02 22.10 25.54
CA ASP A 18 2.44 22.79 26.80
C ASP A 18 3.20 21.86 27.76
N GLY A 19 4.09 21.02 27.20
CA GLY A 19 4.87 20.03 27.96
C GLY A 19 4.10 18.78 28.38
N THR A 20 2.80 18.69 28.08
CA THR A 20 1.96 17.53 28.40
C THR A 20 1.92 16.58 27.21
N PRO A 21 2.15 15.26 27.41
CA PRO A 21 1.98 14.27 26.35
C PRO A 21 0.54 14.25 25.81
N ALA A 22 0.39 14.32 24.51
CA ALA A 22 -0.90 14.24 23.83
C ALA A 22 -0.76 13.41 22.53
N TYR A 23 -1.88 13.15 21.87
CA TYR A 23 -1.89 12.44 20.59
C TYR A 23 -2.68 13.24 19.54
N ARG A 24 -2.15 13.31 18.35
CA ARG A 24 -2.83 13.88 17.18
C ARG A 24 -3.30 12.77 16.25
N PRO A 25 -4.60 12.72 15.91
CA PRO A 25 -5.11 11.74 14.97
C PRO A 25 -4.75 12.10 13.52
N PHE A 26 -4.36 11.09 12.74
CA PHE A 26 -4.14 11.19 11.31
C PHE A 26 -4.87 10.04 10.60
N PRO A 27 -5.65 10.31 9.54
CA PRO A 27 -6.12 9.27 8.63
C PRO A 27 -4.95 8.48 8.06
N GLY A 28 -5.06 7.15 8.05
CA GLY A 28 -3.97 6.26 7.66
C GLY A 28 -4.46 4.86 7.27
N GLY A 29 -3.53 3.95 7.25
CA GLY A 29 -3.66 2.61 6.68
C GLY A 29 -2.99 2.52 5.31
N SER A 30 -2.21 1.47 5.05
CA SER A 30 -1.39 1.40 3.84
C SER A 30 -2.21 1.55 2.55
N PRO A 31 -3.28 0.77 2.29
CA PRO A 31 -4.07 0.94 1.08
C PRO A 31 -4.81 2.29 1.02
N PHE A 32 -5.20 2.86 2.17
CA PHE A 32 -5.78 4.19 2.24
C PHE A 32 -4.75 5.25 1.80
N ASN A 33 -3.52 5.18 2.33
CA ASN A 33 -2.43 6.09 1.95
C ASN A 33 -2.08 5.97 0.46
N VAL A 34 -2.08 4.75 -0.10
CA VAL A 34 -1.89 4.55 -1.55
C VAL A 34 -3.02 5.21 -2.34
N ALA A 35 -4.28 5.10 -1.92
CA ALA A 35 -5.40 5.77 -2.59
C ALA A 35 -5.24 7.29 -2.57
N ILE A 36 -4.87 7.88 -1.40
CA ILE A 36 -4.60 9.32 -1.28
C ILE A 36 -3.45 9.74 -2.20
N GLY A 37 -2.35 8.99 -2.22
CA GLY A 37 -1.21 9.28 -3.09
C GLY A 37 -1.58 9.24 -4.57
N LEU A 38 -2.34 8.24 -5.01
CA LEU A 38 -2.84 8.13 -6.38
C LEU A 38 -3.73 9.33 -6.77
N GLY A 39 -4.67 9.71 -5.89
CA GLY A 39 -5.53 10.87 -6.12
C GLY A 39 -4.73 12.18 -6.24
N ARG A 40 -3.75 12.42 -5.36
CA ARG A 40 -2.85 13.58 -5.41
C ARG A 40 -1.98 13.62 -6.66
N LEU A 41 -1.65 12.47 -7.21
CA LEU A 41 -0.92 12.35 -8.48
C LEU A 41 -1.84 12.46 -9.71
N GLY A 42 -3.16 12.65 -9.53
CA GLY A 42 -4.12 12.81 -10.60
C GLY A 42 -4.53 11.51 -11.30
N ALA A 43 -4.20 10.35 -10.75
CA ALA A 43 -4.64 9.07 -11.29
C ALA A 43 -6.13 8.82 -10.94
N PRO A 44 -6.96 8.36 -11.89
CA PRO A 44 -8.33 7.95 -11.58
C PRO A 44 -8.35 6.84 -10.55
N THR A 45 -8.80 7.15 -9.33
CA THR A 45 -8.64 6.28 -8.14
C THR A 45 -9.96 6.03 -7.46
N GLY A 46 -10.20 4.78 -7.03
CA GLY A 46 -11.26 4.39 -6.12
C GLY A 46 -10.71 3.72 -4.87
N PHE A 47 -11.52 3.66 -3.83
CA PHE A 47 -11.20 2.96 -2.59
C PHE A 47 -12.27 1.92 -2.24
N LEU A 48 -11.85 0.69 -1.96
CA LEU A 48 -12.72 -0.42 -1.55
C LEU A 48 -12.36 -0.85 -0.13
N SER A 49 -13.29 -0.62 0.79
CA SER A 49 -13.15 -0.97 2.19
C SER A 49 -14.51 -0.94 2.88
N ARG A 50 -14.52 -1.33 4.16
CA ARG A 50 -15.63 -1.08 5.06
C ARG A 50 -15.18 -0.04 6.08
N ILE A 51 -15.88 1.10 6.15
CA ILE A 51 -15.55 2.25 7.00
C ILE A 51 -16.67 2.53 7.99
N SER A 52 -16.29 2.80 9.24
CA SER A 52 -17.22 3.14 10.32
C SER A 52 -18.08 4.35 10.00
N THR A 53 -19.30 4.41 10.60
CA THR A 53 -20.15 5.61 10.64
C THR A 53 -19.84 6.51 11.84
N ASP A 54 -18.80 6.21 12.63
CA ASP A 54 -18.34 7.09 13.69
C ASP A 54 -17.60 8.34 13.15
N PHE A 55 -17.27 9.28 14.03
CA PHE A 55 -16.62 10.53 13.61
C PHE A 55 -15.24 10.33 12.98
N PHE A 56 -14.54 9.24 13.32
CA PHE A 56 -13.28 8.89 12.66
C PHE A 56 -13.51 8.33 11.25
N GLY A 57 -14.56 7.52 11.08
CA GLY A 57 -14.97 7.09 9.75
C GLY A 57 -15.41 8.24 8.86
N ASP A 58 -16.05 9.27 9.42
CA ASP A 58 -16.39 10.50 8.68
C ASP A 58 -15.14 11.29 8.28
N LEU A 59 -14.11 11.35 9.14
CA LEU A 59 -12.82 11.96 8.82
C LEU A 59 -12.11 11.20 7.69
N LEU A 60 -12.16 9.87 7.69
CA LEU A 60 -11.61 9.04 6.59
C LEU A 60 -12.34 9.35 5.27
N MET A 61 -13.68 9.39 5.28
CA MET A 61 -14.48 9.69 4.09
C MET A 61 -14.21 11.09 3.54
N GLN A 62 -14.10 12.09 4.43
CA GLN A 62 -13.75 13.45 4.05
C GLN A 62 -12.37 13.49 3.38
N THR A 63 -11.37 12.81 3.97
CA THR A 63 -10.00 12.76 3.42
C THR A 63 -9.97 12.12 2.04
N LEU A 64 -10.75 11.05 1.78
CA LEU A 64 -10.89 10.48 0.43
C LEU A 64 -11.43 11.52 -0.56
N ALA A 65 -12.52 12.21 -0.19
CA ALA A 65 -13.16 13.21 -1.05
C ALA A 65 -12.23 14.39 -1.36
N GLU A 66 -11.51 14.93 -0.37
CA GLU A 66 -10.57 16.04 -0.50
C GLU A 66 -9.39 15.70 -1.45
N ASN A 67 -9.07 14.42 -1.60
CA ASN A 67 -7.99 13.96 -2.48
C ASN A 67 -8.51 13.32 -3.79
N GLY A 68 -9.80 13.53 -4.14
CA GLY A 68 -10.38 13.10 -5.39
C GLY A 68 -10.51 11.57 -5.54
N VAL A 69 -10.56 10.84 -4.44
CA VAL A 69 -10.72 9.38 -4.44
C VAL A 69 -12.21 9.01 -4.46
N ASP A 70 -12.60 8.21 -5.44
CA ASP A 70 -13.98 7.72 -5.56
C ASP A 70 -14.29 6.68 -4.48
N ALA A 71 -15.24 7.02 -3.62
CA ALA A 71 -15.66 6.18 -2.49
C ALA A 71 -16.86 5.27 -2.79
N ARG A 72 -17.28 5.10 -4.07
CA ARG A 72 -18.45 4.29 -4.43
C ARG A 72 -18.37 2.82 -3.99
N TYR A 73 -17.15 2.32 -3.77
CA TYR A 73 -16.92 0.96 -3.30
C TYR A 73 -16.68 0.88 -1.77
N VAL A 74 -16.87 1.99 -1.05
CA VAL A 74 -16.81 2.00 0.41
C VAL A 74 -18.17 1.59 0.98
N LYS A 75 -18.17 0.57 1.83
CA LYS A 75 -19.33 0.19 2.64
C LYS A 75 -19.26 0.88 3.99
N ARG A 76 -20.29 1.66 4.33
CA ARG A 76 -20.40 2.27 5.67
C ARG A 76 -21.05 1.26 6.64
N ALA A 77 -20.52 1.18 7.87
CA ALA A 77 -20.96 0.24 8.90
C ALA A 77 -20.89 0.86 10.30
N THR A 78 -21.63 0.27 11.25
CA THR A 78 -21.66 0.75 12.66
C THR A 78 -20.53 0.18 13.51
N ASP A 79 -19.73 -0.75 12.98
CA ASP A 79 -18.51 -1.23 13.65
C ASP A 79 -17.53 -0.06 13.84
N PRO A 80 -16.72 -0.03 14.92
CA PRO A 80 -15.83 1.09 15.22
C PRO A 80 -14.71 1.23 14.18
N SER A 81 -14.18 2.44 14.03
CA SER A 81 -12.94 2.66 13.28
C SER A 81 -11.76 1.98 13.95
N MET A 82 -10.84 1.44 13.15
CA MET A 82 -9.56 0.92 13.66
C MET A 82 -8.68 2.08 14.12
N LEU A 83 -8.02 1.92 15.28
CA LEU A 83 -7.09 2.90 15.82
C LEU A 83 -5.71 2.28 15.98
N ALA A 84 -4.67 3.05 15.68
CA ALA A 84 -3.29 2.69 15.92
C ALA A 84 -2.61 3.81 16.72
N PHE A 85 -2.00 3.46 17.85
CA PHE A 85 -1.22 4.40 18.64
C PHE A 85 0.26 4.18 18.39
N VAL A 86 0.97 5.22 18.04
CA VAL A 86 2.42 5.19 17.80
C VAL A 86 3.14 5.65 19.05
N SER A 87 4.17 4.93 19.45
CA SER A 87 5.06 5.32 20.54
C SER A 87 6.49 5.42 20.02
N HIS A 88 7.07 6.62 20.12
CA HIS A 88 8.51 6.81 19.89
C HIS A 88 9.23 6.74 21.24
N ARG A 89 10.02 5.67 21.44
CA ARG A 89 11.03 5.66 22.50
C ARG A 89 12.31 6.19 21.89
N HIS A 90 13.04 7.05 22.63
CA HIS A 90 14.35 7.51 22.21
C HIS A 90 15.21 6.27 21.87
N ASP A 91 15.84 6.28 20.69
CA ASP A 91 16.76 5.26 20.16
C ASP A 91 16.14 3.88 19.80
N SER A 92 14.82 3.76 19.59
CA SER A 92 14.18 2.51 19.12
C SER A 92 13.24 2.76 17.94
N GLU A 93 12.99 1.71 17.16
CA GLU A 93 11.94 1.74 16.11
C GLU A 93 10.57 2.08 16.69
N PRO A 94 9.71 2.80 15.95
CA PRO A 94 8.36 3.11 16.38
C PRO A 94 7.59 1.84 16.76
N GLN A 95 6.97 1.85 17.94
CA GLN A 95 6.09 0.76 18.38
C GLN A 95 4.64 1.15 18.12
N TYR A 96 3.85 0.18 17.66
CA TYR A 96 2.43 0.35 17.37
C TYR A 96 1.58 -0.48 18.31
N ALA A 97 0.54 0.14 18.87
CA ALA A 97 -0.55 -0.53 19.57
C ALA A 97 -1.83 -0.41 18.72
N PHE A 98 -2.31 -1.54 18.19
CA PHE A 98 -3.51 -1.58 17.36
C PHE A 98 -4.76 -1.95 18.17
N PHE A 99 -5.80 -1.14 18.02
CA PHE A 99 -7.16 -1.41 18.52
C PHE A 99 -8.02 -1.79 17.31
N ALA A 100 -7.89 -3.05 16.92
CA ALA A 100 -8.40 -3.59 15.66
C ALA A 100 -9.53 -4.62 15.84
N ASN A 101 -9.81 -5.07 17.08
CA ASN A 101 -10.84 -6.08 17.33
C ASN A 101 -12.23 -5.49 17.04
N GLY A 102 -12.97 -6.14 16.14
CA GLY A 102 -14.30 -5.69 15.73
C GLY A 102 -14.32 -4.43 14.90
N ALA A 103 -13.17 -3.96 14.40
CA ALA A 103 -13.08 -2.78 13.54
C ALA A 103 -13.75 -3.02 12.18
N ALA A 104 -14.32 -1.96 11.62
CA ALA A 104 -15.14 -2.01 10.41
C ALA A 104 -14.41 -2.65 9.22
N ASP A 105 -13.18 -2.26 8.96
CA ASP A 105 -12.37 -2.76 7.84
C ASP A 105 -11.97 -4.23 8.00
N ARG A 106 -11.83 -4.73 9.24
CA ARG A 106 -11.57 -6.15 9.53
C ARG A 106 -12.81 -7.03 9.47
N ASN A 107 -13.99 -6.42 9.63
CA ASN A 107 -15.28 -7.10 9.57
C ASN A 107 -15.90 -7.08 8.15
N ILE A 108 -15.17 -6.63 7.14
CA ILE A 108 -15.64 -6.70 5.74
C ILE A 108 -15.88 -8.16 5.33
N THR A 109 -17.02 -8.40 4.71
CA THR A 109 -17.45 -9.71 4.23
C THR A 109 -17.70 -9.70 2.72
N GLU A 110 -17.85 -10.86 2.09
CA GLU A 110 -18.19 -10.94 0.67
C GLU A 110 -19.51 -10.24 0.33
N HIS A 111 -20.45 -10.12 1.28
CA HIS A 111 -21.70 -9.36 1.10
C HIS A 111 -21.48 -7.84 0.99
N ASP A 112 -20.37 -7.34 1.49
CA ASP A 112 -19.99 -5.93 1.39
C ASP A 112 -19.31 -5.62 0.05
N LEU A 113 -18.86 -6.65 -0.66
CA LEU A 113 -18.24 -6.48 -1.98
C LEU A 113 -19.32 -6.15 -3.04
N PRO A 114 -19.03 -5.28 -4.01
CA PRO A 114 -19.91 -5.08 -5.15
C PRO A 114 -20.02 -6.38 -5.95
N ALA A 115 -21.22 -6.68 -6.48
CA ALA A 115 -21.45 -7.87 -7.31
C ALA A 115 -20.52 -7.90 -8.55
N SER A 116 -20.22 -6.72 -9.11
CA SER A 116 -19.20 -6.52 -10.14
C SER A 116 -18.55 -5.17 -9.96
N LEU A 117 -17.29 -5.06 -10.36
CA LEU A 117 -16.63 -3.78 -10.48
C LEU A 117 -16.88 -3.18 -11.86
N ASP A 118 -16.95 -1.86 -11.94
CA ASP A 118 -17.11 -1.11 -13.18
C ASP A 118 -16.01 -1.50 -14.20
N GLU A 119 -16.33 -1.47 -15.50
CA GLU A 119 -15.39 -1.81 -16.58
C GLU A 119 -14.20 -0.85 -16.65
N SER A 120 -14.37 0.38 -16.19
CA SER A 120 -13.29 1.36 -16.09
C SER A 120 -12.20 1.00 -15.07
N VAL A 121 -12.47 0.04 -14.15
CA VAL A 121 -11.47 -0.43 -13.18
C VAL A 121 -10.49 -1.35 -13.88
N ALA A 122 -9.31 -0.86 -14.15
CA ALA A 122 -8.23 -1.60 -14.82
C ALA A 122 -7.35 -2.38 -13.84
N CYS A 123 -7.21 -1.89 -12.61
CA CYS A 123 -6.27 -2.42 -11.64
C CYS A 123 -6.90 -2.45 -10.23
N LEU A 124 -6.65 -3.55 -9.50
CA LEU A 124 -6.87 -3.64 -8.07
C LEU A 124 -5.53 -3.68 -7.36
N HIS A 125 -5.34 -2.77 -6.42
CA HIS A 125 -4.24 -2.79 -5.47
C HIS A 125 -4.76 -3.29 -4.13
N LEU A 126 -4.16 -4.35 -3.58
CA LEU A 126 -4.45 -4.86 -2.25
C LEU A 126 -3.27 -4.57 -1.32
N GLY A 127 -3.48 -3.69 -0.35
CA GLY A 127 -2.55 -3.47 0.76
C GLY A 127 -3.01 -4.23 1.99
N LEU A 128 -2.12 -5.04 2.58
CA LEU A 128 -2.52 -5.90 3.69
C LEU A 128 -2.34 -5.24 5.04
N GLY A 129 -1.15 -4.81 5.39
CA GLY A 129 -0.88 -4.12 6.67
C GLY A 129 -1.62 -4.73 7.87
N ALA A 130 -2.51 -3.96 8.46
CA ALA A 130 -3.26 -4.36 9.65
C ALA A 130 -4.32 -5.44 9.39
N ILE A 131 -4.78 -5.62 8.15
CA ILE A 131 -5.71 -6.72 7.83
C ILE A 131 -4.98 -8.06 7.89
N SER A 132 -3.75 -8.15 7.43
CA SER A 132 -2.96 -9.37 7.34
C SER A 132 -3.69 -10.57 6.68
N THR A 133 -2.97 -11.60 6.29
CA THR A 133 -3.56 -12.82 5.72
C THR A 133 -4.31 -13.69 6.75
N GLN A 134 -4.38 -13.26 8.01
CA GLN A 134 -5.01 -14.02 9.11
C GLN A 134 -6.16 -13.27 9.80
N ALA A 135 -6.49 -12.07 9.33
CA ALA A 135 -7.57 -11.25 9.89
C ALA A 135 -8.91 -11.62 9.26
N GLU A 136 -9.61 -12.59 9.84
CA GLU A 136 -10.94 -12.99 9.38
C GLU A 136 -12.04 -12.07 9.92
N PRO A 137 -13.12 -11.82 9.13
CA PRO A 137 -13.42 -12.35 7.79
C PRO A 137 -12.75 -11.62 6.63
N ALA A 138 -12.07 -10.49 6.88
CA ALA A 138 -11.48 -9.64 5.84
C ALA A 138 -10.50 -10.42 4.92
N ALA A 139 -9.65 -11.27 5.50
CA ALA A 139 -8.68 -12.04 4.73
C ALA A 139 -9.36 -12.95 3.70
N SER A 140 -10.37 -13.71 4.10
CA SER A 140 -11.14 -14.58 3.18
C SER A 140 -11.92 -13.76 2.15
N THR A 141 -12.43 -12.60 2.52
CA THR A 141 -13.15 -11.68 1.63
C THR A 141 -12.24 -11.14 0.52
N PHE A 142 -11.04 -10.66 0.88
CA PHE A 142 -10.08 -10.17 -0.12
C PHE A 142 -9.50 -11.30 -0.96
N GLU A 143 -9.35 -12.50 -0.41
CA GLU A 143 -8.96 -13.68 -1.18
C GLU A 143 -10.02 -14.03 -2.25
N ALA A 144 -11.30 -13.99 -1.89
CA ALA A 144 -12.41 -14.20 -2.84
C ALA A 144 -12.40 -13.12 -3.94
N LEU A 145 -12.18 -11.85 -3.57
CA LEU A 145 -12.04 -10.75 -4.53
C LEU A 145 -10.88 -10.97 -5.49
N LEU A 146 -9.69 -11.33 -5.00
CA LEU A 146 -8.52 -11.62 -5.83
C LEU A 146 -8.83 -12.76 -6.82
N LYS A 147 -9.39 -13.87 -6.34
CA LYS A 147 -9.76 -15.01 -7.19
C LYS A 147 -10.77 -14.61 -8.27
N ARG A 148 -11.78 -13.82 -7.93
CA ARG A 148 -12.82 -13.35 -8.85
C ARG A 148 -12.24 -12.47 -9.96
N GLU A 149 -11.33 -11.57 -9.61
CA GLU A 149 -10.82 -10.55 -10.53
C GLU A 149 -9.51 -10.96 -11.24
N SER A 150 -8.85 -12.04 -10.80
CA SER A 150 -7.51 -12.44 -11.26
C SER A 150 -7.39 -12.69 -12.77
N LYS A 151 -8.48 -12.94 -13.49
CA LYS A 151 -8.48 -13.12 -14.96
C LYS A 151 -9.01 -11.88 -15.71
N ARG A 152 -9.46 -10.86 -14.99
CA ARG A 152 -10.17 -9.72 -15.57
C ARG A 152 -9.38 -8.43 -15.51
N ARG A 153 -8.50 -8.28 -14.49
CA ARG A 153 -7.84 -7.03 -14.15
C ARG A 153 -6.38 -7.28 -13.79
N VAL A 154 -5.58 -6.23 -13.82
CA VAL A 154 -4.24 -6.27 -13.23
C VAL A 154 -4.40 -6.28 -11.71
N LEU A 155 -3.81 -7.28 -11.06
CA LEU A 155 -3.79 -7.40 -9.61
C LEU A 155 -2.42 -7.04 -9.06
N VAL A 156 -2.42 -6.21 -8.03
CA VAL A 156 -1.22 -5.72 -7.37
C VAL A 156 -1.36 -5.96 -5.87
N ILE A 157 -0.33 -6.49 -5.24
CA ILE A 157 -0.32 -6.73 -3.80
C ILE A 157 0.90 -6.11 -3.11
N ASP A 158 0.68 -5.54 -1.93
CA ASP A 158 1.71 -5.15 -0.97
C ASP A 158 1.44 -5.89 0.35
N PRO A 159 2.27 -6.86 0.75
CA PRO A 159 2.07 -7.59 1.99
C PRO A 159 2.16 -6.71 3.22
N ASN A 160 3.01 -5.68 3.18
CA ASN A 160 3.16 -4.68 4.22
C ASN A 160 3.08 -5.29 5.64
N VAL A 161 3.91 -6.30 5.89
CA VAL A 161 3.80 -7.20 7.05
C VAL A 161 3.87 -6.43 8.37
N ARG A 162 2.95 -6.79 9.27
CA ARG A 162 2.96 -6.32 10.66
C ARG A 162 3.12 -7.53 11.58
N PRO A 163 4.37 -7.89 11.96
CA PRO A 163 4.66 -9.10 12.74
C PRO A 163 3.78 -9.26 13.98
N ASN A 164 3.49 -8.14 14.67
CA ASN A 164 2.68 -8.13 15.89
C ASN A 164 1.20 -8.52 15.67
N LEU A 165 0.72 -8.51 14.42
CA LEU A 165 -0.64 -8.90 14.05
C LEU A 165 -0.70 -10.29 13.43
N VAL A 166 0.45 -10.95 13.24
CA VAL A 166 0.53 -12.30 12.65
C VAL A 166 0.72 -13.33 13.75
N LYS A 167 -0.21 -14.28 13.86
CA LYS A 167 -0.17 -15.32 14.89
C LYS A 167 0.80 -16.44 14.55
N ASP A 168 0.81 -16.85 13.28
CA ASP A 168 1.69 -17.90 12.76
C ASP A 168 2.27 -17.49 11.41
N ARG A 169 3.60 -17.30 11.40
CA ARG A 169 4.36 -16.87 10.22
C ARG A 169 4.27 -17.88 9.08
N VAL A 170 4.32 -19.18 9.39
CA VAL A 170 4.32 -20.23 8.35
C VAL A 170 3.01 -20.23 7.58
N THR A 171 1.90 -20.27 8.31
CA THR A 171 0.55 -20.23 7.71
C THR A 171 0.29 -18.90 6.99
N ALA A 172 0.69 -17.77 7.59
CA ALA A 172 0.54 -16.46 6.96
C ALA A 172 1.31 -16.37 5.64
N ARG A 173 2.57 -16.86 5.62
CA ARG A 173 3.40 -16.91 4.42
C ARG A 173 2.78 -17.79 3.34
N ALA A 174 2.37 -19.01 3.68
CA ALA A 174 1.77 -19.93 2.70
C ALA A 174 0.51 -19.34 2.05
N ARG A 175 -0.35 -18.67 2.84
CA ARG A 175 -1.53 -17.99 2.31
C ARG A 175 -1.15 -16.78 1.45
N LEU A 176 -0.16 -15.99 1.88
CA LEU A 176 0.33 -14.85 1.10
C LEU A 176 0.91 -15.31 -0.25
N GLU A 177 1.72 -16.37 -0.27
CA GLU A 177 2.25 -16.96 -1.51
C GLU A 177 1.13 -17.39 -2.46
N SER A 178 0.02 -17.94 -1.94
CA SER A 178 -1.16 -18.27 -2.75
C SER A 178 -1.84 -17.03 -3.34
N TRP A 179 -1.82 -15.89 -2.66
CA TRP A 179 -2.37 -14.63 -3.18
C TRP A 179 -1.42 -13.99 -4.19
N VAL A 180 -0.11 -14.03 -3.92
CA VAL A 180 0.94 -13.60 -4.84
C VAL A 180 0.80 -14.29 -6.19
N SER A 181 0.49 -15.59 -6.20
CA SER A 181 0.31 -16.35 -7.45
C SER A 181 -0.88 -15.90 -8.31
N LEU A 182 -1.81 -15.12 -7.74
CA LEU A 182 -2.94 -14.52 -8.46
C LEU A 182 -2.62 -13.12 -9.01
N CYS A 183 -1.51 -12.52 -8.56
CA CYS A 183 -1.18 -11.13 -8.84
C CYS A 183 -0.24 -11.01 -10.06
N ASP A 184 -0.33 -9.87 -10.73
CA ASP A 184 0.53 -9.50 -11.85
C ASP A 184 1.75 -8.69 -11.40
N ILE A 185 1.59 -7.90 -10.31
CA ILE A 185 2.62 -7.05 -9.73
C ILE A 185 2.65 -7.27 -8.22
N VAL A 186 3.84 -7.37 -7.66
CA VAL A 186 4.06 -7.35 -6.22
C VAL A 186 5.02 -6.23 -5.88
N LYS A 187 4.67 -5.41 -4.88
CA LYS A 187 5.62 -4.52 -4.21
C LYS A 187 5.82 -5.03 -2.79
N VAL A 188 7.05 -5.09 -2.34
CA VAL A 188 7.42 -5.63 -1.03
C VAL A 188 8.61 -4.83 -0.48
N SER A 189 8.74 -4.70 0.84
CA SER A 189 9.92 -4.10 1.45
C SER A 189 10.99 -5.15 1.76
N ARG A 190 12.25 -4.71 1.93
CA ARG A 190 13.32 -5.56 2.46
C ARG A 190 12.90 -6.17 3.80
N ALA A 191 12.37 -5.36 4.70
CA ALA A 191 11.95 -5.81 6.03
C ALA A 191 10.85 -6.89 5.97
N ASP A 192 9.91 -6.81 5.00
CA ASP A 192 8.91 -7.85 4.80
C ASP A 192 9.56 -9.17 4.38
N PHE A 193 10.51 -9.14 3.43
CA PHE A 193 11.22 -10.35 3.01
C PHE A 193 12.10 -10.92 4.12
N ASP A 194 12.83 -10.08 4.86
CA ASP A 194 13.65 -10.52 5.99
C ASP A 194 12.81 -11.24 7.06
N TRP A 195 11.58 -10.75 7.28
CA TRP A 195 10.65 -11.40 8.20
C TRP A 195 10.04 -12.68 7.64
N LEU A 196 9.65 -12.67 6.35
CA LEU A 196 9.02 -13.84 5.71
C LEU A 196 10.02 -14.97 5.46
N TYR A 197 11.27 -14.63 5.10
CA TYR A 197 12.31 -15.55 4.68
C TYR A 197 13.68 -15.19 5.30
N PRO A 198 13.86 -15.36 6.62
CA PRO A 198 15.05 -14.90 7.32
C PRO A 198 16.36 -15.59 6.85
N ASP A 199 16.22 -16.73 6.18
CA ASP A 199 17.37 -17.53 5.71
C ASP A 199 17.65 -17.36 4.20
N ARG A 200 17.03 -16.37 3.55
CA ARG A 200 17.18 -16.10 2.11
C ARG A 200 17.64 -14.66 1.88
N SER A 201 18.42 -14.46 0.83
CA SER A 201 18.68 -13.12 0.31
C SER A 201 17.40 -12.50 -0.27
N ILE A 202 17.40 -11.17 -0.41
CA ILE A 202 16.27 -10.46 -1.02
C ILE A 202 16.08 -10.86 -2.49
N GLU A 203 17.18 -11.13 -3.19
CA GLU A 203 17.19 -11.57 -4.58
C GLU A 203 16.57 -12.97 -4.74
N GLU A 204 16.95 -13.92 -3.88
CA GLU A 204 16.37 -15.27 -3.87
C GLU A 204 14.88 -15.24 -3.55
N SER A 205 14.47 -14.42 -2.58
CA SER A 205 13.07 -14.25 -2.20
C SER A 205 12.25 -13.64 -3.35
N ALA A 206 12.78 -12.61 -4.01
CA ALA A 206 12.15 -11.98 -5.14
C ALA A 206 12.04 -12.91 -6.36
N ALA A 207 13.08 -13.69 -6.64
CA ALA A 207 13.05 -14.69 -7.72
C ALA A 207 11.99 -15.78 -7.44
N ALA A 208 11.93 -16.27 -6.19
CA ALA A 208 10.92 -17.24 -5.78
C ALA A 208 9.49 -16.69 -5.96
N TRP A 209 9.26 -15.42 -5.61
CA TRP A 209 7.94 -14.80 -5.80
C TRP A 209 7.61 -14.55 -7.28
N ARG A 210 8.57 -14.17 -8.10
CA ARG A 210 8.37 -14.10 -9.56
C ARG A 210 7.93 -15.46 -10.12
N ASP A 211 8.55 -16.54 -9.65
CA ASP A 211 8.24 -17.90 -10.12
C ASP A 211 6.84 -18.38 -9.70
N LEU A 212 6.19 -17.72 -8.71
CA LEU A 212 4.78 -17.94 -8.36
C LEU A 212 3.81 -17.39 -9.41
N GLY A 213 4.21 -16.39 -10.21
CA GLY A 213 3.34 -15.86 -11.28
C GLY A 213 3.47 -14.37 -11.62
N PRO A 214 3.81 -13.48 -10.68
CA PRO A 214 3.93 -12.06 -10.98
C PRO A 214 4.93 -11.75 -12.08
N LYS A 215 4.57 -10.86 -12.99
CA LYS A 215 5.47 -10.36 -14.03
C LYS A 215 6.47 -9.34 -13.51
N LEU A 216 6.09 -8.62 -12.48
CA LEU A 216 6.89 -7.56 -11.88
C LEU A 216 6.92 -7.72 -10.36
N VAL A 217 8.11 -7.93 -9.81
CA VAL A 217 8.36 -7.91 -8.35
C VAL A 217 9.23 -6.71 -8.04
N VAL A 218 8.72 -5.77 -7.24
CA VAL A 218 9.40 -4.52 -6.86
C VAL A 218 9.75 -4.54 -5.38
N MET A 219 11.01 -4.34 -5.06
CA MET A 219 11.53 -4.30 -3.70
C MET A 219 11.95 -2.89 -3.32
N THR A 220 11.42 -2.37 -2.21
CA THR A 220 11.92 -1.14 -1.59
C THR A 220 13.04 -1.46 -0.60
N LEU A 221 14.14 -0.71 -0.68
CA LEU A 221 15.38 -0.98 0.06
C LEU A 221 15.69 0.14 1.07
N GLY A 222 14.69 0.92 1.47
CA GLY A 222 14.87 2.08 2.34
C GLY A 222 15.77 3.13 1.72
N ALA A 223 16.81 3.54 2.42
CA ALA A 223 17.77 4.54 1.94
C ALA A 223 18.58 4.09 0.72
N ASP A 224 18.69 2.78 0.47
CA ASP A 224 19.38 2.22 -0.69
C ASP A 224 18.58 2.36 -2.00
N GLY A 225 17.30 2.77 -1.92
CA GLY A 225 16.44 2.98 -3.08
C GLY A 225 15.51 1.81 -3.37
N ALA A 226 15.48 1.34 -4.60
CA ALA A 226 14.59 0.27 -5.01
C ALA A 226 15.22 -0.65 -6.06
N MET A 227 14.71 -1.88 -6.10
CA MET A 227 15.07 -2.89 -7.10
C MET A 227 13.79 -3.53 -7.63
N ALA A 228 13.82 -3.97 -8.90
CA ALA A 228 12.72 -4.73 -9.47
C ALA A 228 13.26 -5.91 -10.29
N LEU A 229 12.45 -6.97 -10.36
CA LEU A 229 12.62 -8.07 -11.30
C LEU A 229 11.48 -8.00 -12.33
N LEU A 230 11.83 -7.80 -13.60
CA LEU A 230 10.92 -7.84 -14.75
C LEU A 230 11.36 -8.95 -15.69
N ASP A 231 10.57 -9.98 -15.82
CA ASP A 231 10.87 -11.17 -16.66
C ASP A 231 12.30 -11.71 -16.43
N GLY A 232 12.75 -11.71 -15.17
CA GLY A 232 14.10 -12.16 -14.77
C GLY A 232 15.20 -11.10 -14.93
N THR A 233 14.92 -9.96 -15.55
CA THR A 233 15.87 -8.84 -15.63
C THR A 233 15.81 -8.00 -14.36
N LYS A 234 16.96 -7.80 -13.72
CA LYS A 234 17.11 -6.95 -12.54
C LYS A 234 17.28 -5.48 -12.96
N VAL A 235 16.43 -4.61 -12.42
CA VAL A 235 16.50 -3.16 -12.57
C VAL A 235 16.65 -2.55 -11.19
N ALA A 236 17.62 -1.66 -10.98
CA ALA A 236 17.83 -1.01 -9.70
C ALA A 236 18.01 0.50 -9.88
N VAL A 237 17.52 1.26 -8.89
CA VAL A 237 17.67 2.70 -8.79
C VAL A 237 18.11 3.08 -7.39
N PRO A 238 19.04 4.05 -7.25
CA PRO A 238 19.54 4.46 -5.93
C PRO A 238 18.48 5.26 -5.17
N GLY A 239 18.61 5.29 -3.84
CA GLY A 239 17.85 6.18 -2.98
C GLY A 239 18.26 7.65 -3.16
N ARG A 240 17.39 8.55 -2.72
CA ARG A 240 17.67 9.99 -2.71
C ARG A 240 18.12 10.45 -1.34
N LYS A 241 19.20 11.23 -1.28
CA LYS A 241 19.66 11.84 -0.03
C LYS A 241 18.72 12.98 0.37
N ILE A 242 18.11 12.87 1.54
CA ILE A 242 17.18 13.85 2.10
C ILE A 242 17.40 14.01 3.61
N GLY A 243 16.91 15.10 4.19
CA GLY A 243 16.72 15.20 5.63
C GLY A 243 15.45 14.44 6.01
N VAL A 244 15.60 13.30 6.69
CA VAL A 244 14.46 12.48 7.12
C VAL A 244 13.79 13.12 8.33
N VAL A 245 12.49 13.37 8.22
CA VAL A 245 11.60 13.84 9.31
C VAL A 245 10.79 12.66 9.85
N ASP A 246 10.18 11.87 8.95
CA ASP A 246 9.35 10.72 9.29
C ASP A 246 9.42 9.70 8.12
N THR A 247 9.30 8.41 8.42
CA THR A 247 9.29 7.35 7.40
C THR A 247 7.90 6.76 7.14
N VAL A 248 6.89 7.19 7.91
CA VAL A 248 5.51 6.72 7.78
C VAL A 248 4.96 7.07 6.39
N GLY A 249 4.37 6.09 5.71
CA GLY A 249 3.78 6.27 4.38
C GLY A 249 4.78 6.36 3.21
N ALA A 250 6.10 6.25 3.45
CA ALA A 250 7.09 6.30 2.36
C ALA A 250 6.89 5.16 1.36
N GLY A 251 6.65 3.94 1.84
CA GLY A 251 6.33 2.77 1.02
C GLY A 251 5.03 2.93 0.23
N ASP A 252 4.03 3.55 0.86
CA ASP A 252 2.73 3.82 0.23
C ASP A 252 2.85 4.89 -0.87
N SER A 253 3.65 5.94 -0.62
CA SER A 253 3.97 6.98 -1.62
C SER A 253 4.77 6.44 -2.80
N PHE A 254 5.75 5.58 -2.53
CA PHE A 254 6.46 4.84 -3.58
C PHE A 254 5.48 4.05 -4.44
N HIS A 255 4.58 3.28 -3.80
CA HIS A 255 3.63 2.42 -4.49
C HIS A 255 2.62 3.23 -5.30
N SER A 256 2.07 4.31 -4.74
CA SER A 256 1.16 5.19 -5.47
C SER A 256 1.81 5.83 -6.70
N ALA A 257 3.07 6.28 -6.59
CA ALA A 257 3.80 6.88 -7.73
C ALA A 257 4.12 5.85 -8.82
N LEU A 258 4.48 4.62 -8.44
CA LEU A 258 4.68 3.53 -9.39
C LEU A 258 3.38 3.20 -10.15
N LEU A 259 2.26 3.03 -9.44
CA LEU A 259 0.97 2.71 -10.04
C LEU A 259 0.43 3.87 -10.89
N ALA A 260 0.57 5.11 -10.44
CA ALA A 260 0.20 6.29 -11.22
C ALA A 260 1.00 6.36 -12.53
N GLY A 261 2.31 6.12 -12.46
CA GLY A 261 3.16 6.06 -13.65
C GLY A 261 2.81 4.93 -14.62
N LEU A 262 2.53 3.73 -14.12
CA LEU A 262 2.04 2.62 -14.95
C LEU A 262 0.71 2.97 -15.63
N ASN A 263 -0.18 3.68 -14.93
CA ASN A 263 -1.45 4.14 -15.49
C ASN A 263 -1.24 5.22 -16.56
N GLU A 264 -0.38 6.20 -16.34
CA GLU A 264 -0.04 7.26 -17.30
C GLU A 264 0.52 6.68 -18.61
N HIS A 265 1.30 5.60 -18.53
CA HIS A 265 1.84 4.89 -19.70
C HIS A 265 0.84 3.88 -20.29
N GLY A 266 -0.37 3.78 -19.73
CA GLY A 266 -1.41 2.84 -20.20
C GLY A 266 -1.03 1.37 -20.01
N LEU A 267 -0.18 1.04 -19.03
CA LEU A 267 0.38 -0.30 -18.81
C LEU A 267 -0.47 -1.18 -17.88
N LEU A 268 -1.60 -0.68 -17.36
CA LEU A 268 -2.47 -1.42 -16.43
C LEU A 268 -3.48 -2.34 -17.16
N THR A 269 -3.00 -3.06 -18.18
CA THR A 269 -3.65 -4.24 -18.74
C THR A 269 -2.60 -5.33 -18.88
N ARG A 270 -2.96 -6.62 -18.79
CA ARG A 270 -1.99 -7.72 -18.84
C ARG A 270 -1.16 -7.71 -20.11
N ASP A 271 -1.81 -7.51 -21.25
CA ASP A 271 -1.13 -7.48 -22.56
C ASP A 271 -0.13 -6.32 -22.69
N ARG A 272 -0.45 -5.18 -22.06
CA ARG A 272 0.43 -4.01 -22.07
C ARG A 272 1.50 -4.10 -20.99
N LEU A 273 1.17 -4.62 -19.81
CA LEU A 273 2.16 -4.89 -18.77
C LEU A 273 3.23 -5.88 -19.25
N ALA A 274 2.85 -6.86 -20.06
CA ALA A 274 3.79 -7.78 -20.70
C ALA A 274 4.76 -7.11 -21.68
N LYS A 275 4.50 -5.86 -22.09
CA LYS A 275 5.34 -5.03 -22.96
C LYS A 275 6.13 -3.95 -22.22
N LEU A 276 6.07 -3.96 -20.89
CA LEU A 276 6.86 -3.04 -20.09
C LEU A 276 8.35 -3.27 -20.35
N ASP A 277 9.05 -2.25 -20.82
CA ASP A 277 10.48 -2.34 -21.03
C ASP A 277 11.29 -1.83 -19.82
N VAL A 278 12.56 -2.20 -19.78
CA VAL A 278 13.50 -1.87 -18.68
C VAL A 278 13.72 -0.36 -18.55
N GLY A 279 13.74 0.38 -19.64
CA GLY A 279 13.97 1.83 -19.62
C GLY A 279 12.78 2.56 -18.99
N VAL A 280 11.56 2.22 -19.41
CA VAL A 280 10.33 2.74 -18.79
C VAL A 280 10.26 2.34 -17.32
N LEU A 281 10.51 1.07 -16.98
CA LEU A 281 10.50 0.62 -15.59
C LEU A 281 11.49 1.41 -14.73
N LYS A 282 12.71 1.65 -15.22
CA LYS A 282 13.71 2.45 -14.50
C LYS A 282 13.20 3.85 -14.20
N THR A 283 12.61 4.53 -15.19
CA THR A 283 12.01 5.87 -15.02
C THR A 283 10.89 5.85 -13.97
N LEU A 284 10.03 4.83 -13.98
CA LEU A 284 8.95 4.66 -13.01
C LEU A 284 9.48 4.43 -11.60
N LEU A 285 10.55 3.64 -11.44
CA LEU A 285 11.20 3.41 -10.14
C LEU A 285 11.87 4.68 -9.61
N ASP A 286 12.56 5.45 -10.46
CA ASP A 286 13.17 6.75 -10.08
C ASP A 286 12.10 7.74 -9.59
N ARG A 287 10.95 7.80 -10.27
CA ARG A 287 9.79 8.61 -9.87
C ARG A 287 9.22 8.14 -8.53
N ALA A 288 9.10 6.85 -8.33
CA ALA A 288 8.59 6.26 -7.09
C ALA A 288 9.51 6.53 -5.90
N VAL A 289 10.83 6.41 -6.10
CA VAL A 289 11.86 6.79 -5.09
C VAL A 289 11.77 8.27 -4.76
N ALA A 290 11.55 9.15 -5.75
CA ALA A 290 11.38 10.58 -5.52
C ALA A 290 10.14 10.87 -4.65
N ALA A 291 9.00 10.23 -4.93
CA ALA A 291 7.78 10.39 -4.15
C ALA A 291 7.96 9.93 -2.70
N ALA A 292 8.62 8.79 -2.48
CA ALA A 292 8.96 8.30 -1.15
C ALA A 292 9.88 9.28 -0.39
N ALA A 293 10.89 9.83 -1.07
CA ALA A 293 11.82 10.81 -0.49
C ALA A 293 11.09 12.09 -0.04
N ILE A 294 10.18 12.63 -0.88
CA ILE A 294 9.35 13.79 -0.50
C ILE A 294 8.51 13.47 0.74
N THR A 295 7.88 12.31 0.81
CA THR A 295 7.10 11.89 1.97
C THR A 295 7.97 11.81 3.22
N CYS A 296 9.17 11.22 3.13
CA CYS A 296 10.09 11.13 4.26
C CYS A 296 10.59 12.50 4.77
N SER A 297 10.51 13.58 3.98
CA SER A 297 10.85 14.94 4.40
C SER A 297 9.73 15.66 5.16
N ARG A 298 8.61 14.98 5.43
CA ARG A 298 7.39 15.52 6.06
C ARG A 298 6.95 14.66 7.23
N ALA A 299 6.17 15.21 8.14
CA ALA A 299 5.57 14.45 9.23
C ALA A 299 4.34 13.66 8.73
N GLY A 300 4.22 12.40 9.13
CA GLY A 300 3.13 11.50 8.81
C GLY A 300 3.09 11.06 7.35
N ALA A 301 2.10 10.24 7.00
CA ALA A 301 1.88 9.74 5.64
C ALA A 301 1.35 10.86 4.71
N ASN A 302 2.24 11.75 4.29
CA ASN A 302 1.90 12.91 3.47
C ASN A 302 2.52 12.84 2.06
N PRO A 303 1.92 12.06 1.13
CA PRO A 303 2.43 11.88 -0.22
C PRO A 303 2.42 13.19 -1.03
N PRO A 304 3.34 13.35 -1.99
CA PRO A 304 3.40 14.54 -2.83
C PRO A 304 2.18 14.65 -3.76
N THR A 305 1.87 15.88 -4.13
CA THR A 305 1.04 16.18 -5.30
C THR A 305 1.82 15.94 -6.60
N LYS A 306 1.10 15.84 -7.74
CA LYS A 306 1.74 15.71 -9.05
C LYS A 306 2.74 16.83 -9.30
N ARG A 307 2.36 18.09 -9.01
CA ARG A 307 3.23 19.26 -9.20
C ARG A 307 4.52 19.14 -8.37
N GLU A 308 4.42 18.82 -7.08
CA GLU A 308 5.61 18.69 -6.21
C GLU A 308 6.55 17.57 -6.69
N LEU A 309 5.98 16.48 -7.19
CA LEU A 309 6.78 15.38 -7.73
C LEU A 309 7.45 15.76 -9.04
N ASP A 310 6.74 16.42 -9.96
CA ASP A 310 7.29 16.88 -11.24
C ASP A 310 8.40 17.93 -11.02
N GLU A 311 8.21 18.89 -10.09
CA GLU A 311 9.26 19.86 -9.69
C GLU A 311 10.51 19.14 -9.14
N ALA A 312 10.35 18.13 -8.30
CA ALA A 312 11.46 17.35 -7.73
C ALA A 312 12.23 16.50 -8.76
N LEU A 313 11.59 16.18 -9.87
CA LEU A 313 12.18 15.45 -11.00
C LEU A 313 12.82 16.39 -12.04
N GLY A 314 12.70 17.71 -11.87
CA GLY A 314 13.18 18.70 -12.83
C GLY A 314 12.34 18.79 -14.11
N ALA A 315 11.12 18.30 -14.07
CA ALA A 315 10.13 18.35 -15.14
C ALA A 315 9.15 19.51 -14.88
N ALA A 316 9.67 20.75 -14.80
CA ALA A 316 8.85 21.97 -14.70
C ALA A 316 8.80 22.69 -16.05
#